data_bfd0f2cea185555fd743fef4cb9c5692
#
_entry.id   bfd0f2cea185555fd743fef4cb9c5692
#
_cell.length_a   1.000
_cell.length_b   1.000
_cell.length_c   1.000
_cell.angle_alpha   90.00
_cell.angle_beta   90.00
_cell.angle_gamma   90.00
#
_symmetry.space_group_name_H-M   'P 1'
#
loop_
_entity.id
_entity.type
_entity.pdbx_description
1 polymer ?
#
loop_
_entity_poly.entity_id
_entity_poly.type
_entity_poly.pdbx_seq_one_letter_code
_entity_poly.pdbx_strand_id
1 'polypeptide(L)'
;MKRLIAVAGAALAWTALAMAPASAADKVVLMLNWYVYGEHAPFYYGKAKGIYAAEGIDLEIQEGRGSAATTQAVAAKTADFGYVDVPTMMRAAVKGAPVIATGVLLQTSPM
;
A
#
# COMPACT_ATOMS: atom_id res chain seq x y z
N MET A 1 57.62 -2.56 -4.81
CA MET A 1 56.76 -1.52 -4.23
C MET A 1 55.65 -1.02 -5.18
N LYS A 2 55.86 -0.94 -6.48
CA LYS A 2 54.84 -0.43 -7.44
C LYS A 2 53.60 -1.38 -7.64
N ARG A 3 53.75 -2.70 -7.37
CA ARG A 3 52.65 -3.68 -7.55
C ARG A 3 51.69 -3.78 -6.36
N LEU A 4 52.07 -3.35 -5.16
CA LEU A 4 51.25 -3.36 -3.96
C LEU A 4 50.21 -2.22 -3.92
N ILE A 5 50.51 -1.09 -4.57
CA ILE A 5 49.64 0.06 -4.61
C ILE A 5 48.42 -0.16 -5.56
N ALA A 6 48.61 -0.94 -6.62
CA ALA A 6 47.57 -1.25 -7.60
C ALA A 6 46.45 -2.18 -7.02
N VAL A 7 46.80 -3.07 -6.11
CA VAL A 7 45.85 -4.01 -5.48
C VAL A 7 45.01 -3.32 -4.43
N ALA A 8 45.53 -2.34 -3.69
CA ALA A 8 44.82 -1.58 -2.70
C ALA A 8 43.74 -0.64 -3.32
N GLY A 9 44.01 -0.10 -4.52
CA GLY A 9 43.06 0.74 -5.23
C GLY A 9 41.83 0.00 -5.78
N ALA A 10 42.01 -1.26 -6.20
CA ALA A 10 40.93 -2.09 -6.72
C ALA A 10 39.97 -2.57 -5.62
N ALA A 11 40.47 -2.81 -4.40
CA ALA A 11 39.65 -3.22 -3.28
C ALA A 11 38.75 -2.10 -2.74
N LEU A 12 39.17 -0.84 -2.79
CA LEU A 12 38.37 0.30 -2.38
C LEU A 12 37.25 0.63 -3.38
N ALA A 13 37.43 0.35 -4.69
CA ALA A 13 36.42 0.59 -5.71
C ALA A 13 35.23 -0.39 -5.62
N TRP A 14 35.44 -1.60 -5.10
CA TRP A 14 34.39 -2.62 -4.95
C TRP A 14 33.48 -2.37 -3.73
N THR A 15 33.97 -1.71 -2.68
CA THR A 15 33.17 -1.40 -1.50
C THR A 15 32.22 -0.21 -1.72
N ALA A 16 32.49 0.67 -2.68
CA ALA A 16 31.63 1.81 -3.01
C ALA A 16 30.35 1.43 -3.79
N LEU A 17 30.33 0.24 -4.44
CA LEU A 17 29.18 -0.22 -5.22
C LEU A 17 28.08 -0.87 -4.36
N ALA A 18 28.36 -1.17 -3.10
CA ALA A 18 27.42 -1.89 -2.21
C ALA A 18 26.47 -0.98 -1.42
N MET A 19 26.60 0.34 -1.55
CA MET A 19 25.73 1.32 -0.87
C MET A 19 24.71 1.94 -1.83
N ALA A 20 23.97 1.11 -2.57
CA ALA A 20 22.73 1.61 -3.16
C ALA A 20 21.80 2.01 -2.00
N PRO A 21 21.27 3.24 -1.97
CA PRO A 21 20.30 3.61 -0.94
C PRO A 21 19.11 2.64 -1.05
N ALA A 22 18.85 1.90 0.03
CA ALA A 22 17.62 1.14 0.12
C ALA A 22 16.49 2.18 -0.01
N SER A 23 15.72 2.13 -1.08
CA SER A 23 14.53 2.97 -1.21
C SER A 23 13.63 2.68 -0.03
N ALA A 24 13.29 3.71 0.75
CA ALA A 24 12.31 3.56 1.81
C ALA A 24 10.99 3.09 1.18
N ALA A 25 10.33 2.12 1.81
CA ALA A 25 9.03 1.65 1.34
C ALA A 25 8.00 2.78 1.46
N ASP A 26 7.14 2.91 0.46
CA ASP A 26 6.04 3.87 0.47
C ASP A 26 4.99 3.43 1.49
N LYS A 27 4.68 4.29 2.45
CA LYS A 27 3.60 4.04 3.40
C LYS A 27 2.25 4.24 2.72
N VAL A 28 1.41 3.21 2.77
CA VAL A 28 0.07 3.21 2.19
C VAL A 28 -0.94 2.81 3.25
N VAL A 29 -1.96 3.61 3.45
CA VAL A 29 -3.07 3.33 4.38
C VAL A 29 -4.27 2.83 3.58
N LEU A 30 -4.69 1.59 3.88
CA LEU A 30 -5.94 0.99 3.41
C LEU A 30 -6.95 0.96 4.56
N MET A 31 -8.06 1.68 4.42
CA MET A 31 -9.16 1.62 5.37
C MET A 31 -10.25 0.64 4.88
N LEU A 32 -10.63 -0.30 5.73
CA LEU A 32 -11.67 -1.28 5.46
C LEU A 32 -13.06 -0.65 5.61
N ASN A 33 -14.08 -1.30 5.04
CA ASN A 33 -15.47 -0.88 5.17
C ASN A 33 -16.04 -1.12 6.58
N TRP A 34 -15.48 -2.08 7.32
CA TRP A 34 -15.99 -2.53 8.62
C TRP A 34 -14.86 -3.07 9.51
N TYR A 35 -15.23 -3.62 10.67
CA TYR A 35 -14.34 -4.43 11.49
C TYR A 35 -13.81 -5.62 10.69
N VAL A 36 -12.64 -6.14 11.07
CA VAL A 36 -12.03 -7.27 10.35
C VAL A 36 -12.92 -8.51 10.38
N TYR A 37 -13.19 -9.07 9.20
CA TYR A 37 -13.87 -10.35 9.02
C TYR A 37 -13.37 -11.03 7.71
N GLY A 38 -13.91 -12.20 7.37
CA GLY A 38 -13.38 -13.08 6.32
C GLY A 38 -13.17 -12.43 4.94
N GLU A 39 -14.01 -11.47 4.56
CA GLU A 39 -13.91 -10.74 3.30
C GLU A 39 -12.60 -9.93 3.17
N HIS A 40 -12.03 -9.53 4.29
CA HIS A 40 -10.78 -8.77 4.33
C HIS A 40 -9.51 -9.64 4.28
N ALA A 41 -9.67 -10.97 4.35
CA ALA A 41 -8.55 -11.91 4.38
C ALA A 41 -7.52 -11.71 3.26
N PRO A 42 -7.88 -11.37 1.99
CA PRO A 42 -6.91 -11.17 0.93
C PRO A 42 -5.87 -10.08 1.24
N PHE A 43 -6.27 -8.98 1.89
CA PHE A 43 -5.37 -7.89 2.24
C PHE A 43 -4.34 -8.31 3.29
N TYR A 44 -4.80 -9.00 4.33
CA TYR A 44 -3.93 -9.52 5.39
C TYR A 44 -3.03 -10.64 4.89
N TYR A 45 -3.54 -11.51 4.03
CA TYR A 45 -2.75 -12.56 3.40
C TYR A 45 -1.63 -11.98 2.55
N GLY A 46 -1.92 -11.01 1.70
CA GLY A 46 -0.92 -10.32 0.88
C GLY A 46 0.17 -9.66 1.74
N LYS A 47 -0.22 -9.03 2.86
CA LYS A 47 0.72 -8.44 3.82
C LYS A 47 1.59 -9.51 4.48
N ALA A 48 1.00 -10.58 4.99
CA ALA A 48 1.72 -11.67 5.66
C ALA A 48 2.69 -12.41 4.72
N LYS A 49 2.36 -12.50 3.44
CA LYS A 49 3.22 -13.10 2.40
C LYS A 49 4.27 -12.15 1.84
N GLY A 50 4.32 -10.91 2.29
CA GLY A 50 5.29 -9.92 1.82
C GLY A 50 5.04 -9.44 0.39
N ILE A 51 3.85 -9.65 -0.17
CA ILE A 51 3.52 -9.26 -1.55
C ILE A 51 3.64 -7.74 -1.71
N TYR A 52 3.11 -6.96 -0.76
CA TYR A 52 3.22 -5.50 -0.79
C TYR A 52 4.66 -5.03 -0.57
N ALA A 53 5.38 -5.66 0.36
CA ALA A 53 6.77 -5.31 0.64
C ALA A 53 7.68 -5.56 -0.57
N ALA A 54 7.42 -6.61 -1.37
CA ALA A 54 8.14 -6.90 -2.60
C ALA A 54 7.97 -5.79 -3.66
N GLU A 55 6.85 -5.06 -3.61
CA GLU A 55 6.56 -3.90 -4.46
C GLU A 55 6.99 -2.56 -3.82
N GLY A 56 7.72 -2.61 -2.71
CA GLY A 56 8.16 -1.40 -2.00
C GLY A 56 7.05 -0.69 -1.23
N ILE A 57 5.97 -1.38 -0.86
CA ILE A 57 4.83 -0.84 -0.14
C ILE A 57 4.84 -1.32 1.31
N ASP A 58 4.82 -0.36 2.25
CA ASP A 58 4.53 -0.60 3.66
C ASP A 58 3.04 -0.36 3.91
N LEU A 59 2.24 -1.44 3.82
CA LEU A 59 0.78 -1.37 3.92
C LEU A 59 0.33 -1.33 5.39
N GLU A 60 -0.35 -0.26 5.78
CA GLU A 60 -1.14 -0.17 7.01
C GLU A 60 -2.61 -0.47 6.71
N ILE A 61 -3.22 -1.41 7.43
CA ILE A 61 -4.63 -1.77 7.28
C ILE A 61 -5.38 -1.28 8.50
N GLN A 62 -6.38 -0.42 8.29
CA GLN A 62 -7.20 0.17 9.34
C GLN A 62 -8.64 -0.34 9.24
N GLU A 63 -9.27 -0.63 10.37
CA GLU A 63 -10.69 -0.95 10.41
C GLU A 63 -11.55 0.30 10.13
N GLY A 64 -12.64 0.09 9.40
CA GLY A 64 -13.63 1.14 9.14
C GLY A 64 -14.87 1.04 10.03
N ARG A 65 -15.76 1.98 9.85
CA ARG A 65 -17.07 2.07 10.53
C ARG A 65 -18.20 2.30 9.53
N GLY A 66 -18.14 1.60 8.40
CA GLY A 66 -19.08 1.68 7.29
C GLY A 66 -18.47 2.31 6.04
N SER A 67 -18.91 1.83 4.87
CA SER A 67 -18.42 2.28 3.57
C SER A 67 -18.52 3.80 3.38
N ALA A 68 -19.52 4.46 3.97
CA ALA A 68 -19.63 5.91 3.90
C ALA A 68 -18.50 6.63 4.63
N ALA A 69 -18.17 6.20 5.84
CA ALA A 69 -17.07 6.77 6.62
C ALA A 69 -15.71 6.51 5.93
N THR A 70 -15.51 5.31 5.41
CA THR A 70 -14.29 4.95 4.67
C THR A 70 -14.14 5.77 3.39
N THR A 71 -15.23 5.96 2.62
CA THR A 71 -15.22 6.82 1.44
C THR A 71 -14.85 8.27 1.79
N GLN A 72 -15.37 8.79 2.90
CA GLN A 72 -15.02 10.12 3.37
C GLN A 72 -13.56 10.24 3.81
N ALA A 73 -12.99 9.20 4.45
CA ALA A 73 -11.59 9.18 4.84
C ALA A 73 -10.65 9.26 3.62
N VAL A 74 -10.97 8.53 2.55
CA VAL A 74 -10.22 8.62 1.28
C VAL A 74 -10.39 10.00 0.64
N ALA A 75 -11.61 10.52 0.58
CA ALA A 75 -11.87 11.85 0.04
C ALA A 75 -11.11 12.95 0.80
N ALA A 76 -10.97 12.81 2.11
CA ALA A 76 -10.23 13.71 2.99
C ALA A 76 -8.71 13.45 3.02
N LYS A 77 -8.23 12.43 2.29
CA LYS A 77 -6.81 12.00 2.26
C LYS A 77 -6.27 11.57 3.62
N THR A 78 -7.10 11.06 4.51
CA THR A 78 -6.69 10.41 5.76
C THR A 78 -6.46 8.90 5.60
N ALA A 79 -6.89 8.34 4.48
CA ALA A 79 -6.52 7.04 3.96
C ALA A 79 -6.22 7.17 2.46
N ASP A 80 -5.28 6.37 1.95
CA ASP A 80 -4.91 6.37 0.53
C ASP A 80 -5.88 5.54 -0.29
N PHE A 81 -6.31 4.41 0.28
CA PHE A 81 -7.30 3.51 -0.31
C PHE A 81 -8.41 3.18 0.67
N GLY A 82 -9.58 2.88 0.13
CA GLY A 82 -10.73 2.41 0.89
C GLY A 82 -11.34 1.16 0.25
N TYR A 83 -11.59 0.14 1.05
CA TYR A 83 -12.42 -0.99 0.66
C TYR A 83 -13.87 -0.68 1.04
N VAL A 84 -14.74 -0.52 0.06
CA VAL A 84 -16.10 0.00 0.24
C VAL A 84 -17.10 -0.66 -0.71
N ASP A 85 -18.39 -0.62 -0.40
CA ASP A 85 -19.41 -0.99 -1.37
C ASP A 85 -19.55 0.09 -2.47
N VAL A 86 -19.73 -0.36 -3.70
CA VAL A 86 -19.78 0.50 -4.89
C VAL A 86 -20.94 1.50 -4.84
N PRO A 87 -22.18 1.11 -4.49
CA PRO A 87 -23.30 2.05 -4.41
C PRO A 87 -23.05 3.22 -3.45
N THR A 88 -22.42 2.98 -2.30
CA THR A 88 -22.10 4.02 -1.34
C THR A 88 -21.04 4.97 -1.87
N MET A 89 -19.97 4.43 -2.47
CA MET A 89 -18.94 5.25 -3.12
C MET A 89 -19.54 6.10 -4.25
N MET A 90 -20.36 5.51 -5.11
CA MET A 90 -20.99 6.24 -6.22
C MET A 90 -21.88 7.39 -5.74
N ARG A 91 -22.67 7.17 -4.68
CA ARG A 91 -23.48 8.25 -4.08
C ARG A 91 -22.61 9.40 -3.56
N ALA A 92 -21.46 9.12 -3.01
CA ALA A 92 -20.52 10.14 -2.55
C ALA A 92 -19.87 10.88 -3.72
N ALA A 93 -19.43 10.14 -4.75
CA ALA A 93 -18.81 10.72 -5.95
C ALA A 93 -19.76 11.67 -6.69
N VAL A 94 -21.04 11.29 -6.85
CA VAL A 94 -22.08 12.17 -7.45
C VAL A 94 -22.29 13.46 -6.65
N LYS A 95 -22.05 13.43 -5.35
CA LYS A 95 -22.10 14.60 -4.47
C LYS A 95 -20.81 15.42 -4.44
N GLY A 96 -19.83 15.04 -5.27
CA GLY A 96 -18.58 15.77 -5.43
C GLY A 96 -17.41 15.24 -4.58
N ALA A 97 -17.54 14.07 -3.93
CA ALA A 97 -16.39 13.46 -3.25
C ALA A 97 -15.31 13.07 -4.29
N PRO A 98 -14.04 13.49 -4.13
CA PRO A 98 -12.97 13.23 -5.07
C PRO A 98 -12.42 11.80 -4.90
N VAL A 99 -13.22 10.81 -5.24
CA VAL A 99 -12.89 9.38 -5.16
C VAL A 99 -13.13 8.68 -6.48
N ILE A 100 -12.30 7.70 -6.79
CA ILE A 100 -12.41 6.86 -7.98
C ILE A 100 -12.32 5.38 -7.59
N ALA A 101 -12.95 4.51 -8.35
CA ALA A 101 -12.76 3.06 -8.20
C ALA A 101 -11.48 2.64 -8.93
N THR A 102 -10.59 1.95 -8.23
CA THR A 102 -9.32 1.43 -8.79
C THR A 102 -9.37 -0.07 -9.05
N GLY A 103 -10.32 -0.79 -8.46
CA GLY A 103 -10.49 -2.23 -8.65
C GLY A 103 -11.78 -2.72 -8.01
N VAL A 104 -12.19 -3.93 -8.39
CA VAL A 104 -13.36 -4.62 -7.83
C VAL A 104 -12.92 -6.01 -7.38
N LEU A 105 -13.09 -6.31 -6.09
CA LEU A 105 -12.76 -7.61 -5.51
C LEU A 105 -13.94 -8.57 -5.56
N LEU A 106 -15.14 -8.09 -5.25
CA LEU A 106 -16.36 -8.87 -5.29
C LEU A 106 -17.31 -8.28 -6.33
N GLN A 107 -17.81 -9.12 -7.23
CA GLN A 107 -18.73 -8.69 -8.28
C GLN A 107 -20.19 -8.66 -7.79
N THR A 108 -20.46 -9.28 -6.66
CA THR A 108 -21.78 -9.32 -6.02
C THR A 108 -21.62 -8.87 -4.57
N SER A 109 -22.52 -8.03 -4.07
CA SER A 109 -22.53 -7.68 -2.65
C SER A 109 -22.85 -8.91 -1.80
N PRO A 110 -22.09 -9.17 -0.74
CA PRO A 110 -22.39 -10.27 0.19
C PRO A 110 -23.57 -9.95 1.14
N MET A 111 -24.13 -8.76 1.02
CA MET A 111 -25.27 -8.26 1.82
C MET A 111 -26.50 -8.07 0.98
#